data_55a8c5f567c402e05ec737adeaca5d1a
#
_entry.id   55a8c5f567c402e05ec737adeaca5d1a
#
_cell.length_a   1.000
_cell.length_b   1.000
_cell.length_c   1.000
_cell.angle_alpha   90.00
_cell.angle_beta   90.00
_cell.angle_gamma   90.00
#
_symmetry.space_group_name_H-M   'P 1'
#
loop_
_entity.id
_entity.type
_entity.pdbx_description
1 polymer ?
#
loop_
_entity_poly.entity_id
_entity_poly.type
_entity_poly.pdbx_seq_one_letter_code
_entity_poly.pdbx_strand_id
1 'polypeptide(L)'
;CVELNFNTCNCKAEMLIGILADYFKGKGADLEKCKGSVNYDPFKKPLVKGKENEDWVEAAAAVLKAGAALPGYKVLAVNAFYFNNAGAYISQELGYALAWGNELLAKLTEVGLDATEVAKKIKFNFGISSNYFMEIAKFRAARWLWAEIVAAYNPACQCACKMHVHAQTSEWNMTVYDAHVNLLRSQTEAMSAA
;
A
#
# COMPACT_ATOMS: atom_id res chain seq x y z
N CYS A 1 -15.98 0.22 14.06
CA CYS A 1 -15.60 1.32 13.14
C CYS A 1 -15.24 0.70 11.81
N VAL A 2 -15.62 1.34 10.71
CA VAL A 2 -15.29 0.91 9.34
C VAL A 2 -14.00 1.61 8.91
N GLU A 3 -13.06 0.89 8.31
CA GLU A 3 -11.89 1.48 7.69
C GLU A 3 -12.27 2.07 6.32
N LEU A 4 -11.98 3.35 6.11
CA LEU A 4 -12.25 4.03 4.86
C LEU A 4 -10.98 4.10 4.02
N ASN A 5 -11.00 3.49 2.84
CA ASN A 5 -9.87 3.45 1.92
C ASN A 5 -10.20 4.26 0.66
N PHE A 6 -9.40 5.29 0.40
CA PHE A 6 -9.61 6.19 -0.73
C PHE A 6 -8.53 5.96 -1.80
N ASN A 7 -8.96 5.80 -3.03
CA ASN A 7 -8.11 5.79 -4.20
C ASN A 7 -8.35 7.06 -5.02
N THR A 8 -7.43 8.00 -4.97
CA THR A 8 -7.56 9.30 -5.59
C THR A 8 -6.40 9.61 -6.53
N CYS A 9 -6.50 10.70 -7.29
CA CYS A 9 -5.37 11.23 -8.02
C CYS A 9 -4.29 11.71 -7.03
N ASN A 10 -3.02 11.39 -7.30
CA ASN A 10 -1.90 11.75 -6.43
C ASN A 10 -1.88 13.25 -6.08
N CYS A 11 -2.16 14.12 -7.05
CA CYS A 11 -2.18 15.58 -6.85
C CYS A 11 -3.26 16.09 -5.88
N LYS A 12 -4.21 15.24 -5.47
CA LYS A 12 -5.29 15.59 -4.53
C LYS A 12 -5.21 14.84 -3.21
N ALA A 13 -4.18 14.02 -3.02
CA ALA A 13 -4.06 13.19 -1.82
C ALA A 13 -3.91 14.05 -0.55
N GLU A 14 -3.05 15.05 -0.59
CA GLU A 14 -2.83 15.99 0.54
C GLU A 14 -4.12 16.74 0.91
N MET A 15 -4.82 17.30 -0.09
CA MET A 15 -6.08 18.00 0.13
C MET A 15 -7.15 17.08 0.73
N LEU A 16 -7.25 15.84 0.27
CA LEU A 16 -8.21 14.88 0.79
C LEU A 16 -7.92 14.53 2.25
N ILE A 17 -6.65 14.38 2.64
CA ILE A 17 -6.26 14.14 4.03
C ILE A 17 -6.72 15.30 4.93
N GLY A 18 -6.53 16.55 4.50
CA GLY A 18 -7.00 17.74 5.22
C GLY A 18 -8.52 17.71 5.41
N ILE A 19 -9.29 17.48 4.35
CA ILE A 19 -10.76 17.39 4.39
C ILE A 19 -11.22 16.29 5.36
N LEU A 20 -10.57 15.12 5.33
CA LEU A 20 -10.91 14.01 6.22
C LEU A 20 -10.62 14.34 7.68
N ALA A 21 -9.48 14.99 7.96
CA ALA A 21 -9.12 15.40 9.31
C ALA A 21 -10.13 16.40 9.87
N ASP A 22 -10.55 17.39 9.08
CA ASP A 22 -11.54 18.39 9.47
C ASP A 22 -12.93 17.77 9.66
N TYR A 23 -13.32 16.85 8.78
CA TYR A 23 -14.58 16.12 8.90
C TYR A 23 -14.65 15.31 10.21
N PHE A 24 -13.60 14.54 10.53
CA PHE A 24 -13.58 13.73 11.75
C PHE A 24 -13.54 14.59 13.00
N LYS A 25 -12.79 15.72 13.00
CA LYS A 25 -12.81 16.71 14.08
C LYS A 25 -14.21 17.31 14.26
N GLY A 26 -14.85 17.70 13.17
CA GLY A 26 -16.22 18.26 13.20
C GLY A 26 -17.27 17.27 13.71
N LYS A 27 -17.03 15.96 13.58
CA LYS A 27 -17.87 14.90 14.17
C LYS A 27 -17.49 14.53 15.60
N GLY A 28 -16.47 15.14 16.19
CA GLY A 28 -15.98 14.79 17.52
C GLY A 28 -15.37 13.40 17.60
N ALA A 29 -14.91 12.85 16.47
CA ALA A 29 -14.32 11.53 16.42
C ALA A 29 -12.89 11.56 16.97
N ASP A 30 -12.51 10.49 17.68
CA ASP A 30 -11.14 10.27 18.12
C ASP A 30 -10.26 9.92 16.91
N LEU A 31 -9.38 10.83 16.52
CA LEU A 31 -8.53 10.68 15.32
C LEU A 31 -7.57 9.48 15.40
N GLU A 32 -7.18 9.05 16.60
CA GLU A 32 -6.32 7.88 16.79
C GLU A 32 -7.05 6.58 16.47
N LYS A 33 -8.37 6.56 16.66
CA LYS A 33 -9.23 5.41 16.36
C LYS A 33 -9.73 5.39 14.91
N CYS A 34 -9.59 6.50 14.19
CA CYS A 34 -9.94 6.58 12.78
C CYS A 34 -8.88 5.87 11.94
N LYS A 35 -9.24 4.73 11.34
CA LYS A 35 -8.34 3.93 10.49
C LYS A 35 -8.78 4.00 9.04
N GLY A 36 -7.81 3.89 8.14
CA GLY A 36 -8.06 3.87 6.71
C GLY A 36 -6.80 4.11 5.89
N SER A 37 -6.99 4.43 4.62
CA SER A 37 -5.88 4.80 3.76
C SER A 37 -6.28 5.83 2.70
N VAL A 38 -5.29 6.65 2.32
CA VAL A 38 -5.31 7.46 1.10
C VAL A 38 -4.14 6.98 0.26
N ASN A 39 -4.43 6.33 -0.86
CA ASN A 39 -3.42 5.63 -1.65
C ASN A 39 -2.64 6.62 -2.53
N TYR A 40 -1.67 7.34 -1.95
CA TYR A 40 -0.68 8.08 -2.72
C TYR A 40 0.39 7.11 -3.23
N ASP A 41 0.55 7.03 -4.55
CA ASP A 41 1.45 6.11 -5.23
C ASP A 41 2.29 6.87 -6.26
N PRO A 42 3.56 7.21 -5.94
CA PRO A 42 4.39 8.00 -6.83
C PRO A 42 4.81 7.25 -8.10
N PHE A 43 4.86 5.92 -8.05
CA PHE A 43 5.35 5.09 -9.15
C PHE A 43 4.25 4.64 -10.14
N LYS A 44 2.98 4.82 -9.79
CA LYS A 44 1.86 4.50 -10.69
C LYS A 44 1.98 5.17 -12.06
N LYS A 45 2.34 6.44 -12.08
CA LYS A 45 2.41 7.22 -13.32
C LYS A 45 3.56 6.77 -14.23
N PRO A 46 4.81 6.57 -13.74
CA PRO A 46 5.87 5.94 -14.51
C PRO A 46 5.51 4.54 -15.00
N LEU A 47 5.01 3.69 -14.12
CA LEU A 47 4.74 2.28 -14.41
C LEU A 47 3.62 2.09 -15.44
N VAL A 48 2.49 2.79 -15.29
CA VAL A 48 1.30 2.58 -16.13
C VAL A 48 1.29 3.47 -17.37
N LYS A 49 1.86 4.68 -17.28
CA LYS A 49 1.82 5.68 -18.36
C LYS A 49 3.16 5.96 -19.01
N GLY A 50 4.26 5.37 -18.51
CA GLY A 50 5.62 5.65 -19.00
C GLY A 50 6.06 7.11 -18.85
N LYS A 51 5.45 7.86 -17.92
CA LYS A 51 5.78 9.27 -17.68
C LYS A 51 6.56 9.42 -16.39
N GLU A 52 7.72 10.04 -16.47
CA GLU A 52 8.53 10.34 -15.31
C GLU A 52 7.80 11.24 -14.30
N ASN A 53 8.17 11.13 -13.05
CA ASN A 53 7.64 11.89 -11.93
C ASN A 53 8.82 12.37 -11.08
N GLU A 54 9.47 13.45 -11.53
CA GLU A 54 10.73 13.91 -10.94
C GLU A 54 10.56 14.39 -9.49
N ASP A 55 9.48 15.08 -9.19
CA ASP A 55 9.21 15.70 -7.88
C ASP A 55 8.48 14.79 -6.89
N TRP A 56 8.52 13.47 -7.09
CA TRP A 56 7.72 12.56 -6.29
C TRP A 56 8.13 12.50 -4.81
N VAL A 57 9.41 12.72 -4.50
CA VAL A 57 9.94 12.67 -3.13
C VAL A 57 9.37 13.82 -2.31
N GLU A 58 9.38 15.04 -2.86
CA GLU A 58 8.83 16.23 -2.21
C GLU A 58 7.31 16.09 -2.01
N ALA A 59 6.60 15.62 -3.04
CA ALA A 59 5.17 15.39 -2.97
C ALA A 59 4.82 14.27 -1.95
N ALA A 60 5.60 13.19 -1.89
CA ALA A 60 5.42 12.13 -0.89
C ALA A 60 5.66 12.66 0.53
N ALA A 61 6.69 13.48 0.72
CA ALA A 61 6.99 14.12 2.00
C ALA A 61 5.86 15.06 2.44
N ALA A 62 5.26 15.84 1.54
CA ALA A 62 4.12 16.70 1.82
C ALA A 62 2.89 15.88 2.25
N VAL A 63 2.58 14.80 1.52
CA VAL A 63 1.48 13.88 1.85
C VAL A 63 1.71 13.20 3.20
N LEU A 64 2.96 12.82 3.52
CA LEU A 64 3.30 12.22 4.81
C LEU A 64 3.10 13.22 5.96
N LYS A 65 3.54 14.48 5.78
CA LYS A 65 3.33 15.56 6.76
C LYS A 65 1.84 15.84 6.98
N ALA A 66 1.04 15.93 5.93
CA ALA A 66 -0.40 16.07 6.03
C ALA A 66 -1.03 14.85 6.76
N GLY A 67 -0.51 13.65 6.50
CA GLY A 67 -0.92 12.40 7.13
C GLY A 67 -0.67 12.32 8.64
N ALA A 68 0.15 13.20 9.20
CA ALA A 68 0.33 13.30 10.65
C ALA A 68 -0.96 13.71 11.38
N ALA A 69 -1.86 14.44 10.71
CA ALA A 69 -3.17 14.81 11.24
C ALA A 69 -4.10 13.60 11.46
N LEU A 70 -3.83 12.46 10.81
CA LEU A 70 -4.59 11.22 10.91
C LEU A 70 -3.65 10.06 11.25
N PRO A 71 -3.32 9.84 12.54
CA PRO A 71 -2.32 8.84 12.96
C PRO A 71 -2.63 7.43 12.46
N GLY A 72 -3.89 7.03 12.47
CA GLY A 72 -4.36 5.71 12.04
C GLY A 72 -4.42 5.48 10.52
N TYR A 73 -4.22 6.54 9.71
CA TYR A 73 -4.29 6.42 8.24
C TYR A 73 -2.94 6.07 7.62
N LYS A 74 -2.99 5.19 6.60
CA LYS A 74 -1.87 4.90 5.70
C LYS A 74 -1.97 5.84 4.50
N VAL A 75 -0.90 6.58 4.22
CA VAL A 75 -0.97 7.62 3.17
C VAL A 75 -0.08 7.32 1.97
N LEU A 76 0.87 6.38 2.12
CA LEU A 76 1.74 5.92 1.04
C LEU A 76 1.31 4.52 0.59
N ALA A 77 1.25 4.28 -0.70
CA ALA A 77 0.82 3.00 -1.25
C ALA A 77 1.88 2.39 -2.18
N VAL A 78 2.10 1.08 -2.01
CA VAL A 78 2.81 0.21 -2.94
C VAL A 78 1.77 -0.66 -3.64
N ASN A 79 1.42 -0.31 -4.88
CA ASN A 79 0.37 -1.00 -5.64
C ASN A 79 0.96 -2.17 -6.46
N ALA A 80 1.44 -3.20 -5.77
CA ALA A 80 2.08 -4.36 -6.39
C ALA A 80 1.13 -5.17 -7.29
N PHE A 81 -0.19 -5.04 -7.10
CA PHE A 81 -1.18 -5.70 -7.95
C PHE A 81 -1.06 -5.33 -9.44
N TYR A 82 -0.43 -4.21 -9.79
CA TYR A 82 -0.14 -3.91 -11.19
C TYR A 82 0.77 -4.94 -11.84
N PHE A 83 1.78 -5.43 -11.11
CA PHE A 83 2.66 -6.49 -11.60
C PHE A 83 1.91 -7.82 -11.74
N ASN A 84 1.07 -8.15 -10.76
CA ASN A 84 0.24 -9.34 -10.79
C ASN A 84 -0.72 -9.32 -11.99
N ASN A 85 -1.44 -8.22 -12.19
CA ASN A 85 -2.35 -8.04 -13.32
C ASN A 85 -1.65 -8.02 -14.68
N ALA A 86 -0.35 -7.72 -14.70
CA ALA A 86 0.50 -7.83 -15.90
C ALA A 86 1.07 -9.25 -16.13
N GLY A 87 0.75 -10.21 -15.26
CA GLY A 87 1.18 -11.61 -15.38
C GLY A 87 2.53 -11.93 -14.73
N ALA A 88 3.00 -11.10 -13.81
CA ALA A 88 4.21 -11.40 -13.04
C ALA A 88 4.02 -12.62 -12.14
N TYR A 89 5.07 -13.42 -11.99
CA TYR A 89 5.08 -14.51 -11.02
C TYR A 89 5.01 -13.97 -9.59
N ILE A 90 4.49 -14.78 -8.67
CA ILE A 90 4.31 -14.46 -7.25
C ILE A 90 5.60 -13.92 -6.61
N SER A 91 6.75 -14.54 -6.90
CA SER A 91 8.06 -14.10 -6.41
C SER A 91 8.52 -12.77 -7.02
N GLN A 92 8.17 -12.51 -8.28
CA GLN A 92 8.48 -11.24 -8.95
C GLN A 92 7.62 -10.10 -8.38
N GLU A 93 6.32 -10.32 -8.22
CA GLU A 93 5.43 -9.35 -7.57
C GLU A 93 5.95 -8.98 -6.18
N LEU A 94 6.29 -9.99 -5.37
CA LEU A 94 6.84 -9.79 -4.04
C LEU A 94 8.15 -9.00 -4.07
N GLY A 95 9.09 -9.38 -4.93
CA GLY A 95 10.39 -8.71 -5.05
C GLY A 95 10.25 -7.25 -5.46
N TYR A 96 9.43 -6.96 -6.47
CA TYR A 96 9.16 -5.59 -6.91
C TYR A 96 8.43 -4.76 -5.85
N ALA A 97 7.49 -5.37 -5.12
CA ALA A 97 6.79 -4.69 -4.04
C ALA A 97 7.74 -4.27 -2.91
N LEU A 98 8.64 -5.17 -2.51
CA LEU A 98 9.63 -4.89 -1.47
C LEU A 98 10.65 -3.84 -1.93
N ALA A 99 11.12 -3.92 -3.18
CA ALA A 99 12.00 -2.92 -3.76
C ALA A 99 11.36 -1.54 -3.78
N TRP A 100 10.09 -1.48 -4.18
CA TRP A 100 9.29 -0.25 -4.20
C TRP A 100 9.09 0.34 -2.80
N GLY A 101 8.73 -0.51 -1.82
CA GLY A 101 8.61 -0.08 -0.43
C GLY A 101 9.94 0.42 0.15
N ASN A 102 11.05 -0.26 -0.16
CA ASN A 102 12.38 0.16 0.24
C ASN A 102 12.80 1.49 -0.40
N GLU A 103 12.51 1.70 -1.67
CA GLU A 103 12.79 2.98 -2.35
C GLU A 103 12.04 4.15 -1.70
N LEU A 104 10.75 3.97 -1.35
CA LEU A 104 9.99 4.96 -0.60
C LEU A 104 10.66 5.25 0.75
N LEU A 105 11.07 4.22 1.47
CA LEU A 105 11.69 4.36 2.79
C LEU A 105 13.06 5.05 2.68
N ALA A 106 13.92 4.63 1.74
CA ALA A 106 15.24 5.21 1.52
C ALA A 106 15.16 6.69 1.15
N LYS A 107 14.39 7.02 0.11
CA LYS A 107 14.29 8.40 -0.38
C LYS A 107 13.68 9.37 0.63
N LEU A 108 12.69 8.94 1.38
CA LEU A 108 12.06 9.78 2.40
C LEU A 108 12.96 9.95 3.64
N THR A 109 13.78 8.96 3.97
CA THR A 109 14.78 9.11 5.03
C THR A 109 15.96 9.97 4.61
N GLU A 110 16.41 9.93 3.34
CA GLU A 110 17.42 10.82 2.78
C GLU A 110 17.04 12.31 2.93
N VAL A 111 15.77 12.66 2.82
CA VAL A 111 15.26 14.03 3.03
C VAL A 111 14.96 14.36 4.50
N GLY A 112 15.42 13.50 5.44
CA GLY A 112 15.38 13.77 6.87
C GLY A 112 14.12 13.37 7.61
N LEU A 113 13.23 12.54 6.99
CA LEU A 113 12.06 12.00 7.67
C LEU A 113 12.42 10.76 8.49
N ASP A 114 11.78 10.58 9.64
CA ASP A 114 12.02 9.41 10.49
C ASP A 114 11.52 8.12 9.82
N ALA A 115 12.40 7.12 9.73
CA ALA A 115 12.10 5.82 9.14
C ALA A 115 10.90 5.12 9.80
N THR A 116 10.75 5.28 11.12
CA THR A 116 9.62 4.73 11.88
C THR A 116 8.30 5.29 11.40
N GLU A 117 8.22 6.61 11.21
CA GLU A 117 6.99 7.28 10.79
C GLU A 117 6.68 6.99 9.31
N VAL A 118 7.70 6.94 8.46
CA VAL A 118 7.52 6.56 7.04
C VAL A 118 6.99 5.13 6.94
N ALA A 119 7.64 4.15 7.59
CA ALA A 119 7.25 2.75 7.52
C ALA A 119 5.82 2.51 8.02
N LYS A 120 5.40 3.17 9.10
CA LYS A 120 4.03 3.11 9.63
C LYS A 120 2.97 3.61 8.66
N LYS A 121 3.32 4.46 7.72
CA LYS A 121 2.39 5.10 6.77
C LYS A 121 2.33 4.40 5.41
N ILE A 122 3.15 3.37 5.17
CA ILE A 122 3.14 2.57 3.95
C ILE A 122 2.08 1.46 4.04
N LYS A 123 1.34 1.28 2.95
CA LYS A 123 0.38 0.20 2.72
C LYS A 123 0.76 -0.54 1.45
N PHE A 124 0.80 -1.86 1.52
CA PHE A 124 1.04 -2.74 0.38
C PHE A 124 -0.27 -3.30 -0.15
N ASN A 125 -0.54 -3.07 -1.42
CA ASN A 125 -1.69 -3.61 -2.13
C ASN A 125 -1.20 -4.71 -3.08
N PHE A 126 -1.35 -5.98 -2.70
CA PHE A 126 -0.97 -7.15 -3.49
C PHE A 126 -2.12 -7.68 -4.32
N GLY A 127 -1.80 -8.22 -5.50
CA GLY A 127 -2.71 -9.08 -6.25
C GLY A 127 -2.75 -10.48 -5.64
N ILE A 128 -3.81 -11.22 -5.90
CA ILE A 128 -3.93 -12.63 -5.53
C ILE A 128 -4.22 -13.42 -6.80
N SER A 129 -3.32 -14.32 -7.15
CA SER A 129 -3.45 -15.18 -8.32
C SER A 129 -4.07 -16.55 -7.99
N SER A 130 -4.13 -17.43 -8.98
CA SER A 130 -4.79 -18.73 -8.85
C SER A 130 -4.01 -19.80 -8.05
N ASN A 131 -2.76 -19.54 -7.67
CA ASN A 131 -1.95 -20.52 -6.95
C ASN A 131 -2.11 -20.40 -5.44
N TYR A 132 -3.13 -21.05 -4.91
CA TYR A 132 -3.61 -20.93 -3.53
C TYR A 132 -2.51 -20.98 -2.45
N PHE A 133 -1.72 -22.05 -2.44
CA PHE A 133 -0.69 -22.23 -1.40
C PHE A 133 0.51 -21.29 -1.56
N MET A 134 0.86 -20.97 -2.79
CA MET A 134 1.93 -20.00 -3.04
C MET A 134 1.52 -18.59 -2.67
N GLU A 135 0.25 -18.23 -2.81
CA GLU A 135 -0.27 -16.95 -2.34
C GLU A 135 -0.22 -16.84 -0.80
N ILE A 136 -0.60 -17.90 -0.09
CA ILE A 136 -0.43 -17.96 1.38
C ILE A 136 1.05 -17.76 1.74
N ALA A 137 1.95 -18.46 1.05
CA ALA A 137 3.39 -18.33 1.29
C ALA A 137 3.91 -16.92 0.99
N LYS A 138 3.42 -16.27 -0.08
CA LYS A 138 3.76 -14.88 -0.43
C LYS A 138 3.42 -13.92 0.71
N PHE A 139 2.21 -13.95 1.25
CA PHE A 139 1.80 -13.06 2.32
C PHE A 139 2.58 -13.27 3.62
N ARG A 140 2.97 -14.52 3.91
CA ARG A 140 3.82 -14.83 5.06
C ARG A 140 5.24 -14.32 4.85
N ALA A 141 5.83 -14.58 3.69
CA ALA A 141 7.17 -14.13 3.33
C ALA A 141 7.25 -12.60 3.26
N ALA A 142 6.23 -11.94 2.68
CA ALA A 142 6.15 -10.48 2.59
C ALA A 142 6.29 -9.80 3.95
N ARG A 143 5.54 -10.27 4.94
CA ARG A 143 5.56 -9.69 6.29
C ARG A 143 6.92 -9.85 6.95
N TRP A 144 7.56 -11.00 6.77
CA TRP A 144 8.87 -11.26 7.35
C TRP A 144 9.96 -10.44 6.66
N LEU A 145 10.03 -10.49 5.33
CA LEU A 145 11.04 -9.76 4.57
C LEU A 145 10.91 -8.23 4.76
N TRP A 146 9.69 -7.72 4.82
CA TRP A 146 9.47 -6.31 5.11
C TRP A 146 9.97 -5.91 6.50
N ALA A 147 9.72 -6.76 7.49
CA ALA A 147 10.22 -6.51 8.84
C ALA A 147 11.75 -6.43 8.89
N GLU A 148 12.45 -7.31 8.17
CA GLU A 148 13.92 -7.28 8.05
C GLU A 148 14.40 -5.99 7.35
N ILE A 149 13.73 -5.58 6.26
CA ILE A 149 14.06 -4.34 5.55
C ILE A 149 13.92 -3.14 6.49
N VAL A 150 12.80 -3.00 7.18
CA VAL A 150 12.56 -1.88 8.09
C VAL A 150 13.52 -1.92 9.27
N ALA A 151 13.83 -3.10 9.82
CA ALA A 151 14.77 -3.26 10.92
C ALA A 151 16.19 -2.74 10.57
N ALA A 152 16.61 -2.84 9.31
CA ALA A 152 17.89 -2.31 8.84
C ALA A 152 18.00 -0.78 8.94
N TYR A 153 16.87 -0.06 9.01
CA TYR A 153 16.83 1.39 9.24
C TYR A 153 16.80 1.78 10.72
N ASN A 154 16.94 0.83 11.64
CA ASN A 154 16.95 1.04 13.09
C ASN A 154 15.74 1.87 13.60
N PRO A 155 14.50 1.43 13.35
CA PRO A 155 13.31 2.18 13.74
C PRO A 155 13.22 2.30 15.27
N ALA A 156 12.74 3.43 15.77
CA ALA A 156 12.54 3.69 17.19
C ALA A 156 11.50 2.73 17.85
N CYS A 157 10.66 2.08 17.05
CA CYS A 157 9.63 1.15 17.53
C CYS A 157 9.52 -0.05 16.59
N GLN A 158 9.56 -1.26 17.15
CA GLN A 158 9.29 -2.49 16.40
C GLN A 158 7.89 -2.54 15.75
N CYS A 159 6.96 -1.71 16.20
CA CYS A 159 5.65 -1.58 15.58
C CYS A 159 5.73 -1.07 14.12
N ALA A 160 6.80 -0.37 13.74
CA ALA A 160 7.05 0.08 12.38
C ALA A 160 7.38 -1.07 11.41
N CYS A 161 7.91 -2.18 11.93
CA CYS A 161 8.22 -3.37 11.14
C CYS A 161 6.99 -4.15 10.68
N LYS A 162 5.79 -3.81 11.21
CA LYS A 162 4.54 -4.48 10.82
C LYS A 162 4.09 -4.01 9.44
N MET A 163 4.09 -4.92 8.48
CA MET A 163 3.57 -4.67 7.15
C MET A 163 2.05 -4.51 7.19
N HIS A 164 1.53 -3.42 6.63
CA HIS A 164 0.09 -3.26 6.40
C HIS A 164 -0.25 -3.74 4.99
N VAL A 165 -1.02 -4.81 4.91
CA VAL A 165 -1.34 -5.49 3.66
C VAL A 165 -2.82 -5.34 3.32
N HIS A 166 -3.09 -5.03 2.06
CA HIS A 166 -4.39 -5.17 1.42
C HIS A 166 -4.25 -6.15 0.26
N ALA A 167 -5.17 -7.08 0.14
CA ALA A 167 -5.20 -8.07 -0.90
C ALA A 167 -6.37 -7.82 -1.86
N GLN A 168 -6.10 -7.93 -3.16
CA GLN A 168 -7.06 -7.71 -4.23
C GLN A 168 -7.00 -8.90 -5.17
N THR A 169 -8.15 -9.46 -5.55
CA THR A 169 -8.21 -10.54 -6.52
C THR A 169 -7.64 -10.13 -7.87
N SER A 170 -6.88 -11.02 -8.52
CA SER A 170 -6.19 -10.75 -9.77
C SER A 170 -7.17 -10.64 -10.95
N GLU A 171 -6.90 -9.69 -11.83
CA GLU A 171 -7.60 -9.58 -13.12
C GLU A 171 -6.98 -10.50 -14.18
N TRP A 172 -5.73 -10.94 -13.98
CA TRP A 172 -4.98 -11.75 -14.94
C TRP A 172 -5.63 -13.09 -15.29
N ASN A 173 -6.23 -13.76 -14.32
CA ASN A 173 -6.85 -15.07 -14.50
C ASN A 173 -8.38 -15.02 -14.64
N MET A 174 -8.96 -13.83 -14.79
CA MET A 174 -10.39 -13.65 -15.05
C MET A 174 -10.71 -13.82 -16.54
N THR A 175 -11.92 -14.28 -16.84
CA THR A 175 -12.44 -14.39 -18.21
C THR A 175 -13.63 -13.44 -18.41
N VAL A 176 -13.76 -12.90 -19.61
CA VAL A 176 -14.94 -12.11 -20.00
C VAL A 176 -16.13 -12.98 -20.42
N TYR A 177 -15.91 -14.28 -20.65
CA TYR A 177 -16.92 -15.18 -21.21
C TYR A 177 -17.85 -15.79 -20.16
N ASP A 178 -17.44 -15.88 -18.92
CA ASP A 178 -18.23 -16.50 -17.84
C ASP A 178 -18.01 -15.83 -16.49
N ALA A 179 -18.95 -14.98 -16.12
CA ALA A 179 -18.93 -14.23 -14.86
C ALA A 179 -19.09 -15.15 -13.64
N HIS A 180 -19.82 -16.27 -13.76
CA HIS A 180 -20.03 -17.20 -12.64
C HIS A 180 -18.74 -17.96 -12.30
N VAL A 181 -17.95 -18.34 -13.31
CA VAL A 181 -16.63 -18.94 -13.11
C VAL A 181 -15.68 -17.94 -12.44
N ASN A 182 -15.74 -16.66 -12.78
CA ASN A 182 -14.95 -15.64 -12.12
C ASN A 182 -15.32 -15.48 -10.64
N LEU A 183 -16.58 -15.63 -10.28
CA LEU A 183 -17.01 -15.62 -8.88
C LEU A 183 -16.32 -16.72 -8.07
N LEU A 184 -16.25 -17.95 -8.60
CA LEU A 184 -15.55 -19.06 -7.96
C LEU A 184 -14.04 -18.81 -7.84
N ARG A 185 -13.42 -18.24 -8.89
CA ARG A 185 -11.99 -17.85 -8.87
C ARG A 185 -11.73 -16.83 -7.78
N SER A 186 -12.48 -15.73 -7.77
CA SER A 186 -12.33 -14.66 -6.78
C SER A 186 -12.54 -15.14 -5.36
N GLN A 187 -13.47 -16.07 -5.13
CA GLN A 187 -13.70 -16.66 -3.80
C GLN A 187 -12.47 -17.44 -3.31
N THR A 188 -11.91 -18.31 -4.14
CA THR A 188 -10.73 -19.13 -3.78
C THR A 188 -9.50 -18.25 -3.57
N GLU A 189 -9.31 -17.21 -4.39
CA GLU A 189 -8.24 -16.23 -4.24
C GLU A 189 -8.38 -15.49 -2.92
N ALA A 190 -9.56 -14.95 -2.61
CA ALA A 190 -9.83 -14.25 -1.36
C ALA A 190 -9.56 -15.13 -0.13
N MET A 191 -9.90 -16.43 -0.19
CA MET A 191 -9.62 -17.38 0.89
C MET A 191 -8.12 -17.59 1.12
N SER A 192 -7.28 -17.51 0.08
CA SER A 192 -5.83 -17.66 0.24
C SER A 192 -5.17 -16.46 0.93
N ALA A 193 -5.82 -15.31 0.93
CA ALA A 193 -5.32 -14.07 1.54
C ALA A 193 -5.86 -13.83 2.96
N ALA A 194 -6.93 -14.51 3.37
CA ALA A 194 -7.56 -14.38 4.67
C ALA A 194 -6.83 -15.20 5.73
#